data_4f72a9514c5c40c7791f48b9b3c93388
#
_entry.id   4f72a9514c5c40c7791f48b9b3c93388
#
_cell.length_a   1.000
_cell.length_b   1.000
_cell.length_c   1.000
_cell.angle_alpha   90.00
_cell.angle_beta   90.00
_cell.angle_gamma   90.00
#
_symmetry.space_group_name_H-M   'P 1'
#
loop_
_entity.id
_entity.type
_entity.pdbx_description
1 polymer ?
#
loop_
_entity_poly.entity_id
_entity_poly.type
_entity_poly.pdbx_seq_one_letter_code
_entity_poly.pdbx_strand_id
1 'polypeptide(L)'
;MISYIRHDEEFYGIVKLITGEDVIGKMIATEDSDVTNKTFIYVQDPVEARIHNLKEDHKEKKIIKGISFIKWMALSDEDFFIIPEEHIISVGSLSQEITFYYKNWLNEQDPNYSAEATEVEVTEDMGKISTLKEAKNKLERIFKYL
;
A
#
# COMPACT_ATOMS: atom_id res chain seq x y z
N MET A 1 -18.75 -6.94 2.05
CA MET A 1 -18.37 -5.90 3.00
C MET A 1 -17.18 -6.34 3.85
N ILE A 2 -16.09 -5.59 3.79
CA ILE A 2 -14.91 -5.88 4.60
C ILE A 2 -15.14 -5.28 5.98
N SER A 3 -15.53 -6.09 6.95
CA SER A 3 -16.01 -5.62 8.25
C SER A 3 -14.95 -5.48 9.34
N TYR A 4 -13.75 -6.03 9.11
CA TYR A 4 -12.66 -6.04 10.09
C TYR A 4 -11.66 -4.88 9.92
N ILE A 5 -11.86 -4.04 8.93
CA ILE A 5 -11.04 -2.86 8.66
C ILE A 5 -11.89 -1.62 8.89
N ARG A 6 -11.30 -0.60 9.48
CA ARG A 6 -11.95 0.70 9.62
C ARG A 6 -12.08 1.35 8.26
N HIS A 7 -13.30 1.69 7.88
CA HIS A 7 -13.56 2.38 6.63
C HIS A 7 -13.15 3.85 6.73
N ASP A 8 -12.67 4.40 5.62
CA ASP A 8 -12.26 5.79 5.48
C ASP A 8 -11.05 6.22 6.33
N GLU A 9 -10.33 5.27 6.92
CA GLU A 9 -9.07 5.50 7.61
C GLU A 9 -7.91 4.93 6.79
N GLU A 10 -6.83 5.69 6.68
CA GLU A 10 -5.63 5.25 6.00
C GLU A 10 -4.81 4.29 6.85
N PHE A 11 -4.26 3.28 6.20
CA PHE A 11 -3.38 2.32 6.85
C PHE A 11 -2.36 1.76 5.86
N TYR A 12 -1.23 1.33 6.37
CA TYR A 12 -0.29 0.52 5.60
C TYR A 12 -0.76 -0.92 5.68
N GLY A 13 -1.08 -1.49 4.53
CA GLY A 13 -1.73 -2.78 4.47
C GLY A 13 -1.14 -3.74 3.44
N ILE A 14 -1.56 -4.97 3.57
CA ILE A 14 -1.30 -6.04 2.61
C ILE A 14 -2.63 -6.66 2.22
N VAL A 15 -2.83 -6.84 0.94
CA VAL A 15 -4.05 -7.43 0.36
C VAL A 15 -3.68 -8.68 -0.40
N LYS A 16 -4.32 -9.80 -0.03
CA LYS A 16 -4.25 -11.03 -0.82
C LYS A 16 -5.35 -11.01 -1.86
N LEU A 17 -4.97 -11.03 -3.13
CA LEU A 17 -5.90 -11.11 -4.24
C LEU A 17 -6.30 -12.56 -4.57
N ILE A 18 -7.42 -12.74 -5.25
CA ILE A 18 -7.88 -14.07 -5.70
C ILE A 18 -6.89 -14.76 -6.64
N THR A 19 -6.01 -14.00 -7.29
CA THR A 19 -4.92 -14.52 -8.11
C THR A 19 -3.77 -15.12 -7.29
N GLY A 20 -3.76 -14.92 -5.97
CA GLY A 20 -2.68 -15.32 -5.08
C GLY A 20 -1.62 -14.25 -4.86
N GLU A 21 -1.71 -13.11 -5.54
CA GLU A 21 -0.79 -12.00 -5.36
C GLU A 21 -0.99 -11.30 -4.02
N ASP A 22 0.10 -10.90 -3.39
CA ASP A 22 0.10 -10.03 -2.22
C ASP A 22 0.48 -8.62 -2.65
N VAL A 23 -0.42 -7.67 -2.44
CA VAL A 23 -0.20 -6.26 -2.77
C VAL A 23 -0.03 -5.46 -1.50
N ILE A 24 1.08 -4.76 -1.40
CA ILE A 24 1.45 -3.92 -0.26
C ILE A 24 1.36 -2.46 -0.66
N GLY A 25 0.83 -1.63 0.22
CA GLY A 25 0.78 -0.19 -0.02
C GLY A 25 0.07 0.56 1.08
N LYS A 26 -0.03 1.85 0.88
CA LYS A 26 -0.86 2.70 1.72
C LYS A 26 -2.29 2.64 1.20
N MET A 27 -3.22 2.27 2.04
CA MET A 27 -4.57 1.88 1.64
C MET A 27 -5.63 2.65 2.40
N ILE A 28 -6.79 2.76 1.77
CA ILE A 28 -8.03 3.20 2.40
C ILE A 28 -9.18 2.35 1.85
N ALA A 29 -9.95 1.77 2.74
CA ALA A 29 -11.15 1.03 2.37
C ALA A 29 -12.35 1.97 2.43
N THR A 30 -13.18 1.97 1.40
CA THR A 30 -14.36 2.81 1.35
C THR A 30 -15.54 2.06 0.75
N GLU A 31 -16.73 2.38 1.24
CA GLU A 31 -17.96 1.88 0.66
C GLU A 31 -18.49 2.85 -0.38
N ASP A 32 -18.95 2.33 -1.50
CA ASP A 32 -19.70 3.13 -2.46
C ASP A 32 -21.15 3.21 -2.00
N SER A 33 -21.54 4.37 -1.54
CA SER A 33 -22.89 4.65 -1.04
C SER A 33 -23.96 4.67 -2.13
N ASP A 34 -23.57 4.89 -3.37
CA ASP A 34 -24.50 5.04 -4.49
C ASP A 34 -24.83 3.71 -5.18
N VAL A 35 -23.99 2.68 -5.01
CA VAL A 35 -24.18 1.36 -5.62
C VAL A 35 -24.03 0.27 -4.56
N THR A 36 -25.13 -0.03 -3.86
CA THR A 36 -25.32 -1.23 -3.04
C THR A 36 -24.08 -1.80 -2.36
N ASN A 37 -23.65 -1.23 -1.23
CA ASN A 37 -22.74 -1.85 -0.24
C ASN A 37 -21.44 -2.47 -0.80
N LYS A 38 -20.94 -1.98 -1.94
CA LYS A 38 -19.66 -2.43 -2.46
C LYS A 38 -18.53 -1.70 -1.77
N THR A 39 -17.56 -2.45 -1.29
CA THR A 39 -16.33 -1.93 -0.73
C THR A 39 -15.24 -1.95 -1.80
N PHE A 40 -14.48 -0.87 -1.87
CA PHE A 40 -13.29 -0.75 -2.71
C PHE A 40 -12.10 -0.43 -1.81
N ILE A 41 -10.94 -0.90 -2.19
CA ILE A 41 -9.69 -0.48 -1.57
C ILE A 41 -8.92 0.38 -2.56
N TYR A 42 -8.65 1.61 -2.16
CA TYR A 42 -7.74 2.50 -2.86
C TYR A 42 -6.34 2.24 -2.32
N VAL A 43 -5.42 1.98 -3.21
CA VAL A 43 -4.03 1.70 -2.83
C VAL A 43 -3.09 2.69 -3.50
N GLN A 44 -2.22 3.28 -2.71
CA GLN A 44 -1.17 4.19 -3.17
C GLN A 44 0.16 3.46 -3.19
N ASP A 45 0.90 3.64 -4.27
CA ASP A 45 2.23 3.07 -4.50
C ASP A 45 2.28 1.56 -4.23
N PRO A 46 1.40 0.77 -4.87
CA PRO A 46 1.34 -0.66 -4.62
C PRO A 46 2.61 -1.38 -5.07
N VAL A 47 3.08 -2.29 -4.23
CA VAL A 47 4.26 -3.11 -4.50
C VAL A 47 3.99 -4.56 -4.18
N GLU A 48 4.76 -5.44 -4.79
CA GLU A 48 4.92 -6.83 -4.40
C GLU A 48 6.22 -6.98 -3.62
N ALA A 49 6.19 -7.76 -2.54
CA ALA A 49 7.39 -8.10 -1.79
C ALA A 49 7.92 -9.47 -2.22
N ARG A 50 9.22 -9.56 -2.35
CA ARG A 50 9.93 -10.83 -2.55
C ARG A 50 10.88 -11.06 -1.41
N ILE A 51 10.79 -12.24 -0.82
CA ILE A 51 11.66 -12.64 0.28
C ILE A 51 12.81 -13.47 -0.29
N HIS A 52 14.03 -13.05 0.01
CA HIS A 52 15.25 -13.73 -0.41
C HIS A 52 16.00 -14.27 0.80
N ASN A 53 16.53 -15.49 0.68
CA ASN A 53 17.48 -16.01 1.64
C ASN A 53 18.89 -15.52 1.23
N LEU A 54 19.39 -14.48 1.92
CA LEU A 54 20.66 -13.84 1.58
C LEU A 54 21.88 -14.60 2.11
N LYS A 55 21.74 -15.25 3.24
CA LYS A 55 22.87 -15.92 3.89
C LYS A 55 22.39 -17.00 4.85
N GLU A 56 22.96 -18.18 4.74
CA GLU A 56 22.75 -19.25 5.68
C GLU A 56 24.00 -19.37 6.56
N ASP A 57 23.86 -19.03 7.84
CA ASP A 57 24.94 -19.19 8.80
C ASP A 57 24.79 -20.55 9.48
N HIS A 58 25.59 -21.52 9.04
CA HIS A 58 25.57 -22.87 9.57
C HIS A 58 26.07 -22.95 11.03
N LYS A 59 26.82 -21.96 11.50
CA LYS A 59 27.34 -21.92 12.87
C LYS A 59 26.32 -21.47 13.91
N GLU A 60 25.44 -20.52 13.53
CA GLU A 60 24.43 -19.94 14.42
C GLU A 60 23.01 -20.39 14.08
N LYS A 61 22.81 -21.18 13.05
CA LYS A 61 21.50 -21.61 12.51
C LYS A 61 20.58 -20.41 12.18
N LYS A 62 21.15 -19.26 11.84
CA LYS A 62 20.38 -18.06 11.43
C LYS A 62 20.31 -17.99 9.91
N ILE A 63 19.10 -17.88 9.41
CA ILE A 63 18.83 -17.54 8.01
C ILE A 63 18.59 -16.03 7.95
N ILE A 64 19.48 -15.30 7.28
CA ILE A 64 19.28 -13.89 7.03
C ILE A 64 18.42 -13.75 5.80
N LYS A 65 17.23 -13.21 5.97
CA LYS A 65 16.28 -12.96 4.89
C LYS A 65 16.36 -11.51 4.45
N GLY A 66 16.44 -11.29 3.16
CA GLY A 66 16.29 -9.99 2.54
C GLY A 66 14.91 -9.84 1.94
N ILE A 67 14.40 -8.62 1.96
CA ILE A 67 13.12 -8.28 1.32
C ILE A 67 13.39 -7.27 0.23
N SER A 68 12.90 -7.54 -0.98
CA SER A 68 12.91 -6.58 -2.07
C SER A 68 11.48 -6.25 -2.48
N PHE A 69 11.28 -5.01 -2.94
CA PHE A 69 9.99 -4.54 -3.42
C PHE A 69 10.04 -4.27 -4.91
N ILE A 70 8.96 -4.60 -5.59
CA ILE A 70 8.77 -4.35 -7.00
C ILE A 70 7.42 -3.68 -7.18
N LYS A 71 7.34 -2.63 -7.98
CA LYS A 71 6.06 -2.02 -8.32
C LYS A 71 5.08 -3.06 -8.83
N TRP A 72 3.87 -3.07 -8.29
CA TRP A 72 2.82 -4.02 -8.69
C TRP A 72 2.46 -3.89 -10.17
N MET A 73 2.31 -2.65 -10.64
CA MET A 73 2.08 -2.36 -12.06
C MET A 73 3.26 -1.54 -12.60
N ALA A 74 4.37 -2.21 -12.81
CA ALA A 74 5.66 -1.58 -13.11
C ALA A 74 5.67 -0.76 -14.40
N LEU A 75 4.76 -1.05 -15.34
CA LEU A 75 4.68 -0.35 -16.63
C LEU A 75 3.68 0.80 -16.64
N SER A 76 3.04 1.08 -15.51
CA SER A 76 2.10 2.19 -15.36
C SER A 76 2.80 3.43 -14.79
N ASP A 77 2.41 4.60 -15.27
CA ASP A 77 2.81 5.89 -14.68
C ASP A 77 1.93 6.28 -13.48
N GLU A 78 0.86 5.53 -13.21
CA GLU A 78 -0.07 5.82 -12.14
C GLU A 78 0.43 5.35 -10.79
N ASP A 79 0.12 6.12 -9.74
CA ASP A 79 0.50 5.81 -8.37
C ASP A 79 -0.67 5.27 -7.53
N PHE A 80 -1.89 5.43 -8.01
CA PHE A 80 -3.11 5.03 -7.33
C PHE A 80 -3.86 3.99 -8.13
N PHE A 81 -4.36 2.98 -7.42
CA PHE A 81 -5.15 1.92 -8.02
C PHE A 81 -6.35 1.61 -7.14
N ILE A 82 -7.40 1.10 -7.76
CA ILE A 82 -8.64 0.70 -7.09
C ILE A 82 -8.78 -0.80 -7.20
N ILE A 83 -8.95 -1.46 -6.06
CA ILE A 83 -9.16 -2.90 -6.02
C ILE A 83 -10.58 -3.16 -5.50
N PRO A 84 -11.48 -3.72 -6.32
CA PRO A 84 -12.81 -4.11 -5.86
C PRO A 84 -12.76 -5.23 -4.85
N GLU A 85 -13.67 -5.23 -3.89
CA GLU A 85 -13.79 -6.24 -2.84
C GLU A 85 -13.87 -7.67 -3.38
N GLU A 86 -14.53 -7.89 -4.50
CA GLU A 86 -14.71 -9.20 -5.11
C GLU A 86 -13.42 -9.89 -5.56
N HIS A 87 -12.34 -9.13 -5.69
CA HIS A 87 -11.02 -9.66 -6.05
C HIS A 87 -10.09 -9.86 -4.85
N ILE A 88 -10.61 -9.62 -3.64
CA ILE A 88 -9.83 -9.67 -2.40
C ILE A 88 -10.22 -10.90 -1.59
N ILE A 89 -9.22 -11.70 -1.22
CA ILE A 89 -9.40 -12.82 -0.29
C ILE A 89 -9.32 -12.31 1.14
N SER A 90 -8.31 -11.51 1.45
CA SER A 90 -8.05 -11.02 2.80
C SER A 90 -7.25 -9.72 2.77
N VAL A 91 -7.43 -8.93 3.82
CA VAL A 91 -6.70 -7.68 4.03
C VAL A 91 -6.14 -7.69 5.43
N GLY A 92 -4.88 -7.30 5.57
CA GLY A 92 -4.22 -7.18 6.87
C GLY A 92 -3.45 -5.90 7.01
N SER A 93 -3.14 -5.53 8.25
CA SER A 93 -2.21 -4.45 8.52
C SER A 93 -0.80 -4.94 8.27
N LEU A 94 0.00 -4.08 7.67
CA LEU A 94 1.41 -4.37 7.44
C LEU A 94 2.17 -4.31 8.78
N SER A 95 3.12 -5.23 9.00
CA SER A 95 3.95 -5.18 10.20
C SER A 95 4.78 -3.89 10.23
N GLN A 96 5.15 -3.43 11.43
CA GLN A 96 5.96 -2.21 11.59
C GLN A 96 7.30 -2.33 10.88
N GLU A 97 7.94 -3.48 10.96
CA GLU A 97 9.21 -3.75 10.29
C GLU A 97 9.10 -3.63 8.78
N ILE A 98 8.10 -4.27 8.19
CA ILE A 98 7.88 -4.21 6.74
C ILE A 98 7.46 -2.81 6.30
N THR A 99 6.66 -2.12 7.10
CA THR A 99 6.30 -0.72 6.84
C THR A 99 7.54 0.17 6.77
N PHE A 100 8.49 -0.05 7.67
CA PHE A 100 9.77 0.67 7.67
C PHE A 100 10.57 0.42 6.38
N TYR A 101 10.71 -0.82 5.97
CA TYR A 101 11.41 -1.18 4.73
C TYR A 101 10.70 -0.63 3.49
N TYR A 102 9.38 -0.68 3.48
CA TYR A 102 8.57 -0.13 2.39
C TYR A 102 8.74 1.38 2.26
N LYS A 103 8.67 2.12 3.36
CA LYS A 103 8.91 3.57 3.38
C LYS A 103 10.32 3.93 2.89
N ASN A 104 11.32 3.19 3.31
CA ASN A 104 12.69 3.40 2.85
C ASN A 104 12.82 3.15 1.35
N TRP A 105 12.19 2.11 0.84
CA TRP A 105 12.18 1.82 -0.58
C TRP A 105 11.52 2.94 -1.39
N LEU A 106 10.40 3.47 -0.91
CA LEU A 106 9.74 4.63 -1.53
C LEU A 106 10.65 5.85 -1.59
N ASN A 107 11.38 6.13 -0.53
CA ASN A 107 12.34 7.24 -0.47
C ASN A 107 13.47 7.07 -1.49
N GLU A 108 13.93 5.86 -1.70
CA GLU A 108 14.96 5.55 -2.68
C GLU A 108 14.47 5.73 -4.13
N GLN A 109 13.19 5.46 -4.39
CA GLN A 109 12.60 5.60 -5.74
C GLN A 109 12.39 7.05 -6.13
N ASP A 110 12.16 7.95 -5.18
CA ASP A 110 11.97 9.38 -5.42
C ASP A 110 13.02 10.21 -4.67
N PRO A 111 14.07 10.70 -5.36
CA PRO A 111 15.09 11.54 -4.73
C PRO A 111 14.54 12.84 -4.13
N ASN A 112 13.49 13.41 -4.71
CA ASN A 112 12.84 14.62 -4.17
C ASN A 112 12.08 14.29 -2.89
N TYR A 113 11.50 13.12 -2.81
CA TYR A 113 10.78 12.62 -1.65
C TYR A 113 11.71 12.43 -0.45
N SER A 114 12.92 11.89 -0.66
CA SER A 114 13.89 11.70 0.41
C SER A 114 14.43 13.01 0.95
N ALA A 115 14.53 14.04 0.12
CA ALA A 115 14.96 15.38 0.56
C ALA A 115 13.91 16.07 1.44
N GLU A 116 12.63 15.86 1.17
CA GLU A 116 11.54 16.36 2.02
C GLU A 116 11.43 15.55 3.31
N ALA A 117 11.67 14.25 3.25
CA ALA A 117 11.60 13.33 4.39
C ALA A 117 12.65 13.64 5.49
N THR A 118 13.78 14.21 5.13
CA THR A 118 14.85 14.56 6.08
C THR A 118 14.56 15.83 6.88
N GLU A 119 13.68 16.68 6.42
CA GLU A 119 13.38 17.94 7.09
C GLU A 119 12.20 17.88 8.06
N VAL A 120 11.26 16.96 7.89
CA VAL A 120 10.00 16.98 8.66
C VAL A 120 9.44 15.57 8.93
N GLU A 121 10.01 14.84 9.89
CA GLU A 121 9.51 13.51 10.27
C GLU A 121 8.06 13.50 10.75
N VAL A 122 7.57 14.58 11.36
CA VAL A 122 6.21 14.65 11.96
C VAL A 122 5.14 15.11 10.98
N THR A 123 5.50 15.92 9.99
CA THR A 123 4.54 16.42 8.98
C THR A 123 4.47 15.55 7.74
N GLU A 124 5.39 14.65 7.55
CA GLU A 124 5.44 13.75 6.41
C GLU A 124 4.22 12.82 6.35
N ASP A 125 3.88 12.20 7.48
CA ASP A 125 2.71 11.33 7.57
C ASP A 125 1.40 12.09 7.31
N MET A 126 1.27 13.32 7.78
CA MET A 126 0.10 14.16 7.51
C MET A 126 0.01 14.61 6.05
N GLY A 127 1.13 14.91 5.41
CA GLY A 127 1.18 15.27 3.99
C GLY A 127 0.76 14.11 3.09
N LYS A 128 1.23 12.90 3.36
CA LYS A 128 0.85 11.68 2.63
C LYS A 128 -0.61 11.32 2.83
N ILE A 129 -1.12 11.45 4.04
CA ILE A 129 -2.53 11.25 4.38
C ILE A 129 -3.41 12.18 3.57
N SER A 130 -3.05 13.46 3.51
CA SER A 130 -3.74 14.46 2.70
C SER A 130 -3.76 14.07 1.21
N THR A 131 -2.63 13.66 0.66
CA THR A 131 -2.50 13.27 -0.75
C THR A 131 -3.38 12.07 -1.11
N LEU A 132 -3.45 11.05 -0.26
CA LEU A 132 -4.28 9.88 -0.50
C LEU A 132 -5.77 10.23 -0.43
N LYS A 133 -6.18 11.05 0.54
CA LYS A 133 -7.56 11.53 0.64
C LYS A 133 -7.96 12.41 -0.54
N GLU A 134 -7.08 13.28 -0.98
CA GLU A 134 -7.28 14.11 -2.17
C GLU A 134 -7.43 13.27 -3.43
N ALA A 135 -6.59 12.26 -3.61
CA ALA A 135 -6.68 11.34 -4.74
C ALA A 135 -7.97 10.53 -4.71
N LYS A 136 -8.38 10.03 -3.54
CA LYS A 136 -9.67 9.36 -3.35
C LYS A 136 -10.83 10.27 -3.78
N ASN A 137 -10.86 11.50 -3.29
CA ASN A 137 -11.90 12.47 -3.63
C ASN A 137 -11.92 12.78 -5.12
N LYS A 138 -10.76 12.91 -5.73
CA LYS A 138 -10.63 13.14 -7.18
C LYS A 138 -11.18 11.98 -7.98
N LEU A 139 -10.86 10.75 -7.60
CA LEU A 139 -11.36 9.53 -8.25
C LEU A 139 -12.87 9.39 -8.07
N GLU A 140 -13.41 9.66 -6.89
CA GLU A 140 -14.84 9.64 -6.64
C GLU A 140 -15.59 10.65 -7.51
N ARG A 141 -15.05 11.85 -7.71
CA ARG A 141 -15.61 12.84 -8.62
C ARG A 141 -15.66 12.35 -10.05
N ILE A 142 -14.59 11.70 -10.53
CA ILE A 142 -14.52 11.15 -11.88
C ILE A 142 -15.60 10.06 -12.06
N PHE A 143 -15.76 9.17 -11.10
CA PHE A 143 -16.76 8.10 -11.16
C PHE A 143 -18.19 8.60 -11.05
N LYS A 144 -18.43 9.71 -10.37
CA LYS A 144 -19.76 10.34 -10.25
C LYS A 144 -20.31 10.85 -11.58
N TYR A 145 -19.44 11.22 -12.52
CA TYR A 145 -19.83 11.79 -13.81
C TYR A 145 -19.74 10.80 -14.97
N LEU A 146 -19.37 9.57 -14.70
CA LEU A 146 -19.40 8.47 -15.65
C LEU A 146 -20.74 7.73 -15.58
#